data_6e3b1d6568ca9f949c5102355d12ca0d
#
_entry.id   6e3b1d6568ca9f949c5102355d12ca0d
#
_cell.length_a   1.000
_cell.length_b   1.000
_cell.length_c   1.000
_cell.angle_alpha   90.00
_cell.angle_beta   90.00
_cell.angle_gamma   90.00
#
_symmetry.space_group_name_H-M   'P 1'
#
loop_
_entity.id
_entity.type
_entity.pdbx_description
1 polymer ?
#
loop_
_entity_poly.entity_id
_entity_poly.type
_entity_poly.pdbx_seq_one_letter_code
_entity_poly.pdbx_strand_id
1 'polypeptide(L)'
;MIEIKPLNPQAVPAALEMARRYRLLNEPEETESICRDILAVEPDHQDALITLLLALTDKFADRGLQSTFEAAREIVAKLDSSYCKSYYSGIIYERRAKHHLKQGVPMSGTLAYSWF
;
A
#
# COMPACT_ATOMS: atom_id res chain seq x y z
N MET A 1 13.88 -27.30 -6.90
CA MET A 1 12.73 -26.42 -6.63
C MET A 1 12.74 -25.99 -5.17
N ILE A 2 12.72 -24.70 -4.93
CA ILE A 2 12.69 -24.19 -3.56
C ILE A 2 11.25 -24.19 -3.08
N GLU A 3 11.01 -24.93 -2.04
CA GLU A 3 9.68 -24.98 -1.44
C GLU A 3 9.53 -23.78 -0.49
N ILE A 4 8.59 -22.89 -0.80
CA ILE A 4 8.33 -21.71 0.02
C ILE A 4 7.39 -22.13 1.13
N LYS A 5 7.90 -22.11 2.35
CA LYS A 5 7.06 -22.43 3.51
C LYS A 5 6.19 -21.22 3.85
N PRO A 6 4.90 -21.42 4.14
CA PRO A 6 4.07 -20.32 4.60
C PRO A 6 4.59 -19.78 5.94
N LEU A 7 4.35 -18.50 6.16
CA LEU A 7 4.73 -17.86 7.41
C LEU A 7 3.98 -18.51 8.58
N ASN A 8 4.71 -18.82 9.65
CA ASN A 8 4.09 -19.33 10.88
C ASN A 8 3.20 -18.22 11.47
N PRO A 9 1.93 -18.51 11.78
CA PRO A 9 1.05 -17.49 12.36
C PRO A 9 1.61 -16.84 13.62
N GLN A 10 2.41 -17.56 14.40
CA GLN A 10 3.03 -16.99 15.60
C GLN A 10 4.10 -15.96 15.27
N ALA A 11 4.63 -15.97 14.06
CA ALA A 11 5.64 -15.02 13.61
C ALA A 11 5.04 -13.75 12.99
N VAL A 12 3.72 -13.68 12.85
CA VAL A 12 3.05 -12.53 12.20
C VAL A 12 3.37 -11.20 12.90
N PRO A 13 3.32 -11.07 14.24
CA PRO A 13 3.63 -9.78 14.85
C PRO A 13 5.05 -9.30 14.55
N ALA A 14 6.03 -10.20 14.57
CA ALA A 14 7.42 -9.83 14.25
C ALA A 14 7.57 -9.47 12.79
N ALA A 15 6.90 -10.19 11.90
CA ALA A 15 6.93 -9.90 10.46
C ALA A 15 6.31 -8.53 10.19
N LEU A 16 5.21 -8.19 10.86
CA LEU A 16 4.57 -6.88 10.69
C LEU A 16 5.49 -5.75 11.11
N GLU A 17 6.18 -5.92 12.22
CA GLU A 17 7.14 -4.92 12.68
C GLU A 17 8.28 -4.74 11.69
N MET A 18 8.78 -5.85 11.13
CA MET A 18 9.81 -5.79 10.11
C MET A 18 9.32 -5.06 8.85
N ALA A 19 8.09 -5.32 8.43
CA ALA A 19 7.48 -4.64 7.29
C ALA A 19 7.43 -3.12 7.53
N ARG A 20 7.04 -2.72 8.74
CA ARG A 20 6.99 -1.30 9.10
C ARG A 20 8.37 -0.65 9.08
N ARG A 21 9.40 -1.37 9.53
CA ARG A 21 10.78 -0.88 9.48
C ARG A 21 11.24 -0.66 8.06
N TYR A 22 10.99 -1.62 7.18
CA TYR A 22 11.39 -1.47 5.78
C TYR A 22 10.68 -0.29 5.13
N ARG A 23 9.44 -0.04 5.49
CA ARG A 23 8.75 1.13 4.96
C ARG A 23 9.43 2.43 5.41
N LEU A 24 9.83 2.51 6.68
CA LEU A 24 10.55 3.66 7.21
C LEU A 24 11.92 3.85 6.54
N LEU A 25 12.53 2.75 6.09
CA LEU A 25 13.79 2.79 5.36
C LEU A 25 13.60 3.08 3.88
N ASN A 26 12.37 3.36 3.45
CA ASN A 26 12.03 3.62 2.06
C ASN A 26 12.30 2.42 1.16
N GLU A 27 11.95 1.23 1.65
CA GLU A 27 12.08 -0.03 0.92
C GLU A 27 10.69 -0.63 0.71
N PRO A 28 9.85 -0.02 -0.14
CA PRO A 28 8.45 -0.44 -0.27
C PRO A 28 8.29 -1.85 -0.85
N GLU A 29 9.23 -2.32 -1.67
CA GLU A 29 9.14 -3.66 -2.24
C GLU A 29 9.34 -4.73 -1.18
N GLU A 30 10.26 -4.52 -0.24
CA GLU A 30 10.46 -5.43 0.88
C GLU A 30 9.22 -5.41 1.80
N THR A 31 8.68 -4.22 2.06
CA THR A 31 7.45 -4.08 2.83
C THR A 31 6.31 -4.85 2.20
N GLU A 32 6.13 -4.70 0.90
CA GLU A 32 5.07 -5.38 0.17
C GLU A 32 5.21 -6.90 0.29
N SER A 33 6.42 -7.41 0.08
CA SER A 33 6.69 -8.86 0.14
C SER A 33 6.31 -9.44 1.50
N ILE A 34 6.71 -8.77 2.58
CA ILE A 34 6.42 -9.25 3.93
C ILE A 34 4.92 -9.18 4.21
N CYS A 35 4.26 -8.09 3.82
CA CYS A 35 2.82 -7.96 4.04
C CYS A 35 2.04 -9.03 3.28
N ARG A 36 2.44 -9.36 2.06
CA ARG A 36 1.77 -10.41 1.30
C ARG A 36 1.95 -11.78 1.94
N ASP A 37 3.10 -12.03 2.56
CA ASP A 37 3.31 -13.27 3.32
C ASP A 37 2.38 -13.34 4.53
N ILE A 38 2.21 -12.22 5.24
CA ILE A 38 1.27 -12.16 6.36
C ILE A 38 -0.15 -12.42 5.89
N LEU A 39 -0.55 -11.78 4.80
CA LEU A 39 -1.92 -11.89 4.27
C LEU A 39 -2.20 -13.26 3.67
N ALA A 40 -1.16 -14.02 3.31
CA ALA A 40 -1.33 -15.40 2.86
C ALA A 40 -1.83 -16.31 3.98
N VAL A 41 -1.47 -16.01 5.23
CA VAL A 41 -1.92 -16.79 6.39
C VAL A 41 -3.05 -16.12 7.15
N GLU A 42 -3.15 -14.80 7.09
CA GLU A 42 -4.21 -14.04 7.74
C GLU A 42 -4.76 -13.00 6.76
N PRO A 43 -5.65 -13.39 5.83
CA PRO A 43 -6.09 -12.50 4.74
C PRO A 43 -6.78 -11.22 5.18
N ASP A 44 -7.37 -11.23 6.38
CA ASP A 44 -8.11 -10.07 6.88
C ASP A 44 -7.33 -9.25 7.91
N HIS A 45 -6.01 -9.49 8.01
CA HIS A 45 -5.17 -8.78 8.96
C HIS A 45 -5.14 -7.29 8.63
N GLN A 46 -5.83 -6.47 9.43
CA GLN A 46 -6.05 -5.05 9.11
C GLN A 46 -4.77 -4.24 9.06
N ASP A 47 -3.86 -4.44 10.03
CA ASP A 47 -2.60 -3.70 10.05
C ASP A 47 -1.71 -4.05 8.86
N ALA A 48 -1.71 -5.32 8.45
CA ALA A 48 -0.95 -5.73 7.27
C ALA A 48 -1.54 -5.14 6.00
N LEU A 49 -2.87 -5.09 5.88
CA LEU A 49 -3.54 -4.45 4.75
C LEU A 49 -3.18 -2.98 4.67
N ILE A 50 -3.21 -2.28 5.80
CA ILE A 50 -2.88 -0.84 5.85
C ILE A 50 -1.41 -0.62 5.48
N THR A 51 -0.50 -1.41 6.04
CA THR A 51 0.92 -1.28 5.75
C THR A 51 1.20 -1.55 4.27
N LEU A 52 0.52 -2.55 3.70
CA LEU A 52 0.65 -2.87 2.28
C LEU A 52 0.16 -1.72 1.40
N LEU A 53 -1.01 -1.17 1.68
CA LEU A 53 -1.53 -0.09 0.84
C LEU A 53 -0.63 1.14 0.89
N LEU A 54 -0.05 1.45 2.06
CA LEU A 54 0.89 2.57 2.16
C LEU A 54 2.17 2.31 1.38
N ALA A 55 2.69 1.07 1.41
CA ALA A 55 3.84 0.70 0.59
C ALA A 55 3.55 0.84 -0.89
N LEU A 56 2.33 0.49 -1.32
CA LEU A 56 1.92 0.67 -2.72
C LEU A 56 1.91 2.14 -3.11
N THR A 57 1.45 3.03 -2.21
CA THR A 57 1.49 4.47 -2.50
C THR A 57 2.92 4.99 -2.61
N ASP A 58 3.84 4.40 -1.84
CA ASP A 58 5.26 4.78 -1.91
C ASP A 58 5.87 4.41 -3.27
N LYS A 59 5.26 3.48 -4.01
CA LYS A 59 5.74 3.01 -5.30
C LYS A 59 5.12 3.74 -6.49
N PHE A 60 4.27 4.72 -6.26
CA PHE A 60 3.57 5.41 -7.35
C PHE A 60 4.52 6.04 -8.37
N ALA A 61 5.72 6.45 -7.95
CA ALA A 61 6.70 7.05 -8.84
C ALA A 61 7.49 6.04 -9.65
N ASP A 62 7.62 4.80 -9.18
CA ASP A 62 8.55 3.82 -9.73
C ASP A 62 7.90 2.81 -10.66
N ARG A 63 6.59 2.63 -10.58
CA ARG A 63 5.87 1.64 -11.37
C ARG A 63 4.67 2.28 -12.05
N GLY A 64 4.03 1.53 -12.93
CA GLY A 64 2.83 2.02 -13.59
C GLY A 64 1.83 2.52 -12.56
N LEU A 65 1.63 3.83 -12.51
CA LEU A 65 0.78 4.47 -11.52
C LEU A 65 -0.62 3.85 -11.48
N GLN A 66 -1.20 3.57 -12.66
CA GLN A 66 -2.56 3.08 -12.74
C GLN A 66 -2.72 1.71 -12.07
N SER A 67 -1.82 0.77 -12.37
CA SER A 67 -1.94 -0.57 -11.80
C SER A 67 -1.68 -0.58 -10.30
N THR A 68 -0.73 0.22 -9.84
CA THR A 68 -0.43 0.33 -8.42
C THR A 68 -1.56 1.02 -7.66
N PHE A 69 -2.15 2.06 -8.27
CA PHE A 69 -3.29 2.77 -7.71
C PHE A 69 -4.50 1.84 -7.55
N GLU A 70 -4.79 1.03 -8.57
CA GLU A 70 -5.91 0.10 -8.50
C GLU A 70 -5.67 -1.00 -7.45
N ALA A 71 -4.43 -1.50 -7.35
CA ALA A 71 -4.08 -2.47 -6.32
C ALA A 71 -4.31 -1.88 -4.91
N ALA A 72 -3.94 -0.62 -4.70
CA ALA A 72 -4.16 0.04 -3.43
C ALA A 72 -5.66 0.19 -3.13
N ARG A 73 -6.46 0.53 -4.14
CA ARG A 73 -7.92 0.64 -3.97
C ARG A 73 -8.55 -0.70 -3.59
N GLU A 74 -8.08 -1.79 -4.18
CA GLU A 74 -8.56 -3.12 -3.83
C GLU A 74 -8.28 -3.45 -2.38
N ILE A 75 -7.12 -3.05 -1.87
CA ILE A 75 -6.76 -3.26 -0.47
C ILE A 75 -7.71 -2.48 0.45
N VAL A 76 -8.01 -1.22 0.10
CA VAL A 76 -8.94 -0.40 0.89
C VAL A 76 -10.30 -1.09 1.02
N ALA A 77 -10.77 -1.71 -0.06
CA ALA A 77 -12.07 -2.39 -0.03
C ALA A 77 -12.11 -3.55 0.98
N LYS A 78 -10.96 -4.08 1.36
CA LYS A 78 -10.87 -5.18 2.33
C LYS A 78 -10.81 -4.71 3.78
N LEU A 79 -10.73 -3.40 4.03
CA LEU A 79 -10.70 -2.88 5.39
C LEU A 79 -12.09 -3.01 6.02
N ASP A 80 -12.12 -3.31 7.32
CA ASP A 80 -13.40 -3.55 8.02
C ASP A 80 -14.12 -2.26 8.39
N SER A 81 -13.39 -1.22 8.76
CA SER A 81 -13.94 0.02 9.26
C SER A 81 -14.30 0.98 8.12
N SER A 82 -15.52 1.53 8.14
CA SER A 82 -15.92 2.58 7.19
C SER A 82 -15.03 3.80 7.30
N TYR A 83 -14.65 4.13 8.52
CA TYR A 83 -13.72 5.26 8.77
C TYR A 83 -12.38 5.01 8.09
N CYS A 84 -11.81 3.81 8.28
CA CYS A 84 -10.53 3.47 7.66
C CYS A 84 -10.64 3.47 6.14
N LYS A 85 -11.73 2.96 5.58
CA LYS A 85 -11.94 2.98 4.13
C LYS A 85 -11.92 4.40 3.59
N SER A 86 -12.63 5.32 4.24
CA SER A 86 -12.67 6.72 3.81
C SER A 86 -11.31 7.39 3.98
N TYR A 87 -10.67 7.18 5.13
CA TYR A 87 -9.38 7.80 5.44
C TYR A 87 -8.31 7.38 4.44
N TYR A 88 -8.18 6.07 4.22
CA TYR A 88 -7.13 5.57 3.32
C TYR A 88 -7.45 5.79 1.85
N SER A 89 -8.72 5.85 1.48
CA SER A 89 -9.09 6.31 0.14
C SER A 89 -8.60 7.73 -0.10
N GLY A 90 -8.79 8.60 0.89
CA GLY A 90 -8.30 9.97 0.81
C GLY A 90 -6.79 10.05 0.63
N ILE A 91 -6.06 9.22 1.38
CA ILE A 91 -4.60 9.19 1.27
C ILE A 91 -4.17 8.74 -0.12
N ILE A 92 -4.80 7.71 -0.68
CA ILE A 92 -4.46 7.21 -2.01
C ILE A 92 -4.66 8.30 -3.06
N TYR A 93 -5.78 9.00 -3.02
CA TYR A 93 -6.05 10.07 -3.99
C TYR A 93 -5.11 11.25 -3.80
N GLU A 94 -4.79 11.61 -2.56
CA GLU A 94 -3.84 12.68 -2.28
C GLU A 94 -2.47 12.35 -2.85
N ARG A 95 -1.99 11.13 -2.63
CA ARG A 95 -0.68 10.71 -3.13
C ARG A 95 -0.63 10.65 -4.65
N ARG A 96 -1.72 10.23 -5.26
CA ARG A 96 -1.84 10.24 -6.72
C ARG A 96 -1.77 11.66 -7.25
N ALA A 97 -2.47 12.58 -6.61
CA ALA A 97 -2.46 13.98 -7.01
C ALA A 97 -1.06 14.60 -6.89
N LYS A 98 -0.38 14.32 -5.79
CA LYS A 98 0.99 14.78 -5.58
C LYS A 98 1.95 14.24 -6.63
N HIS A 99 1.78 13.01 -7.03
CA HIS A 99 2.60 12.40 -8.07
C HIS A 99 2.45 13.16 -9.39
N HIS A 100 1.22 13.49 -9.79
CA HIS A 100 0.98 14.24 -11.01
C HIS A 100 1.55 15.66 -10.94
N LEU A 101 1.39 16.34 -9.82
CA LEU A 101 1.95 17.67 -9.63
C LEU A 101 3.48 17.66 -9.74
N LYS A 102 4.11 16.65 -9.14
CA LYS A 102 5.57 16.52 -9.13
C LYS A 102 6.12 16.25 -10.53
N GLN A 103 5.37 15.56 -11.37
CA GLN A 103 5.80 15.27 -12.73
C GLN A 103 5.65 16.47 -13.67
N GLY A 104 4.95 17.51 -13.23
CA GLY A 104 4.73 18.68 -14.09
C GLY A 104 3.89 18.37 -15.32
N VAL A 105 2.99 17.40 -15.24
CA VAL A 105 2.11 17.03 -16.34
C VAL A 105 1.24 18.23 -16.68
N PRO A 106 1.04 18.54 -18.00
CA PRO A 106 0.13 19.62 -18.38
C PRO A 106 -1.23 19.44 -17.71
N MET A 107 -1.80 20.52 -17.19
CA MET A 107 -3.06 20.51 -16.46
C MET A 107 -3.02 19.73 -15.14
N SER A 108 -1.83 19.44 -14.62
CA SER A 108 -1.70 18.68 -13.38
C SER A 108 -2.40 19.37 -12.21
N GLY A 109 -2.40 20.72 -12.18
CA GLY A 109 -3.10 21.44 -11.12
C GLY A 109 -4.59 21.17 -11.12
N THR A 110 -5.22 21.19 -12.31
CA THR A 110 -6.64 20.90 -12.44
C THR A 110 -6.95 19.46 -12.04
N LEU A 111 -6.12 18.51 -12.49
CA LEU A 111 -6.30 17.11 -12.13
C LEU A 111 -6.14 16.91 -10.63
N ALA A 112 -5.17 17.56 -10.03
CA ALA A 112 -4.94 17.45 -8.58
C ALA A 112 -6.16 17.93 -7.80
N TYR A 113 -6.76 19.03 -8.19
CA TYR A 113 -7.96 19.56 -7.53
C TYR A 113 -9.14 18.58 -7.66
N SER A 114 -9.28 17.92 -8.79
CA SER A 114 -10.38 17.00 -8.97
C SER A 114 -10.24 15.73 -8.12
N TRP A 115 -9.03 15.43 -7.64
CA TRP A 115 -8.77 14.26 -6.81
C TRP A 115 -8.79 14.57 -5.31
N PHE A 116 -8.76 15.82 -4.93
CA PHE A 116 -8.89 16.23 -3.55
C PHE A 116 -10.36 16.40 -3.19
#